data_3851c31fee682f5470f83bb61af1f7ee
#
_entry.id   3851c31fee682f5470f83bb61af1f7ee
#
_cell.length_a   1.000
_cell.length_b   1.000
_cell.length_c   1.000
_cell.angle_alpha   90.00
_cell.angle_beta   90.00
_cell.angle_gamma   90.00
#
_symmetry.space_group_name_H-M   'P 1'
#
loop_
_entity.id
_entity.type
_entity.pdbx_description
1 polymer ?
#
loop_
_entity_poly.entity_id
_entity_poly.type
_entity_poly.pdbx_seq_one_letter_code
_entity_poly.pdbx_strand_id
1 'polypeptide(L)'
;MANTVEFYISKGFDRKAAEYFASGRKKITEVIPNDNFTLTLSFDNGERRLYDMRPLLKKGTVFEPFIRLENFRRVYIDETNSVAWDVNPNIDSNKFWNNKVDLCSDSCYIDSVPLGENNND
;
A
#
# COMPACT_ATOMS: atom_id res chain seq x y z
N MET A 1 23.83 8.95 7.04
CA MET A 1 24.06 7.62 7.57
C MET A 1 22.75 6.97 7.97
N ALA A 2 22.56 5.74 7.60
CA ALA A 2 21.33 5.05 7.93
C ALA A 2 21.29 4.68 9.42
N ASN A 3 20.12 4.77 10.03
CA ASN A 3 19.94 4.35 11.41
C ASN A 3 19.82 2.83 11.45
N THR A 4 20.14 2.27 12.60
CA THR A 4 20.11 0.81 12.77
C THR A 4 18.71 0.35 13.17
N VAL A 5 18.50 -0.96 13.07
CA VAL A 5 17.26 -1.57 13.55
C VAL A 5 17.04 -1.24 15.02
N GLU A 6 18.12 -1.32 15.83
CA GLU A 6 18.02 -1.03 17.26
C GLU A 6 17.58 0.41 17.52
N PHE A 7 18.03 1.35 16.68
CA PHE A 7 17.61 2.72 16.81
C PHE A 7 16.08 2.83 16.68
N TYR A 8 15.51 2.20 15.66
CA TYR A 8 14.07 2.29 15.43
C TYR A 8 13.27 1.55 16.51
N ILE A 9 13.80 0.43 16.99
CA ILE A 9 13.13 -0.28 18.09
C ILE A 9 13.10 0.61 19.33
N SER A 10 14.18 1.35 19.60
CA SER A 10 14.23 2.24 20.75
C SER A 10 13.23 3.40 20.63
N LYS A 11 12.77 3.71 19.41
CA LYS A 11 11.79 4.76 19.16
C LYS A 11 10.35 4.23 19.18
N GLY A 12 10.15 2.95 19.48
CA GLY A 12 8.82 2.40 19.61
C GLY A 12 8.33 1.58 18.42
N PHE A 13 9.14 1.43 17.38
CA PHE A 13 8.75 0.61 16.24
C PHE A 13 8.93 -0.87 16.58
N ASP A 14 8.03 -1.72 16.07
CA ASP A 14 8.24 -3.15 16.20
C ASP A 14 9.38 -3.58 15.26
N ARG A 15 9.81 -4.84 15.38
CA ARG A 15 10.98 -5.28 14.63
C ARG A 15 10.76 -5.21 13.12
N LYS A 16 9.57 -5.56 12.66
CA LYS A 16 9.27 -5.55 11.22
C LYS A 16 9.36 -4.16 10.64
N ALA A 17 8.77 -3.18 11.32
CA ALA A 17 8.84 -1.79 10.90
C ALA A 17 10.27 -1.26 11.03
N ALA A 18 10.96 -1.63 12.11
CA ALA A 18 12.34 -1.17 12.33
C ALA A 18 13.26 -1.67 11.22
N GLU A 19 13.10 -2.92 10.80
CA GLU A 19 13.91 -3.48 9.71
C GLU A 19 13.63 -2.75 8.40
N TYR A 20 12.37 -2.43 8.15
CA TYR A 20 12.02 -1.69 6.95
C TYR A 20 12.71 -0.32 6.91
N PHE A 21 12.58 0.46 8.00
CA PHE A 21 13.14 1.80 8.01
C PHE A 21 14.67 1.79 8.01
N ALA A 22 15.27 0.80 8.66
CA ALA A 22 16.73 0.69 8.67
C ALA A 22 17.28 0.37 7.29
N SER A 23 16.53 -0.36 6.46
CA SER A 23 16.96 -0.72 5.11
C SER A 23 16.69 0.38 4.08
N GLY A 24 15.97 1.44 4.48
CA GLY A 24 15.62 2.53 3.57
C GLY A 24 14.21 2.41 3.06
N ARG A 25 13.50 3.53 3.01
CA ARG A 25 12.11 3.56 2.58
C ARG A 25 12.00 3.23 1.10
N LYS A 26 10.94 2.52 0.73
CA LYS A 26 10.71 2.11 -0.65
C LYS A 26 9.48 2.80 -1.20
N LYS A 27 9.47 3.01 -2.50
CA LYS A 27 8.34 3.65 -3.19
C LYS A 27 7.65 2.63 -4.08
N ILE A 28 6.33 2.74 -4.17
CA ILE A 28 5.56 1.86 -5.04
C ILE A 28 5.69 2.38 -6.47
N THR A 29 6.05 1.50 -7.39
CA THR A 29 6.22 1.88 -8.80
C THR A 29 5.11 1.31 -9.67
N GLU A 30 4.39 0.29 -9.21
CA GLU A 30 3.31 -0.32 -9.98
C GLU A 30 2.31 -0.96 -9.04
N VAL A 31 1.03 -0.90 -9.39
CA VAL A 31 -0.03 -1.56 -8.62
C VAL A 31 -0.94 -2.30 -9.59
N ILE A 32 -1.26 -3.55 -9.27
CA ILE A 32 -2.19 -4.36 -10.03
C ILE A 32 -3.27 -4.83 -9.07
N PRO A 33 -4.54 -4.44 -9.30
CA PRO A 33 -5.63 -4.92 -8.45
C PRO A 33 -6.03 -6.33 -8.90
N ASN A 34 -6.18 -7.21 -7.93
CA ASN A 34 -6.58 -8.59 -8.19
C ASN A 34 -8.05 -8.80 -7.79
N ASP A 35 -8.70 -9.76 -8.44
CA ASP A 35 -10.15 -9.97 -8.25
C ASP A 35 -10.50 -10.46 -6.86
N ASN A 36 -9.52 -10.94 -6.09
CA ASN A 36 -9.73 -11.38 -4.72
C ASN A 36 -9.47 -10.27 -3.70
N PHE A 37 -9.43 -9.01 -4.15
CA PHE A 37 -9.22 -7.84 -3.30
C PHE A 37 -7.83 -7.81 -2.67
N THR A 38 -6.84 -8.31 -3.39
CA THR A 38 -5.44 -8.10 -3.05
C THR A 38 -4.81 -7.19 -4.09
N LEU A 39 -3.69 -6.59 -3.72
CA LEU A 39 -2.93 -5.73 -4.63
C LEU A 39 -1.56 -6.36 -4.83
N THR A 40 -1.15 -6.49 -6.09
CA THR A 40 0.22 -6.85 -6.41
C THR A 40 0.99 -5.54 -6.55
N LEU A 41 1.99 -5.34 -5.70
CA LEU A 41 2.74 -4.09 -5.64
C LEU A 41 4.17 -4.33 -6.07
N SER A 42 4.67 -3.46 -6.95
CA SER A 42 6.09 -3.44 -7.29
C SER A 42 6.72 -2.24 -6.60
N PHE A 43 7.90 -2.43 -6.04
CA PHE A 43 8.61 -1.39 -5.32
C PHE A 43 9.89 -1.02 -6.07
N ASP A 44 10.44 0.15 -5.76
CA ASP A 44 11.59 0.68 -6.47
C ASP A 44 12.89 -0.08 -6.19
N ASN A 45 12.88 -1.00 -5.23
CA ASN A 45 14.01 -1.90 -5.00
C ASN A 45 13.93 -3.17 -5.85
N GLY A 46 12.95 -3.26 -6.76
CA GLY A 46 12.75 -4.42 -7.61
C GLY A 46 11.89 -5.52 -7.01
N GLU A 47 11.46 -5.35 -5.79
CA GLU A 47 10.68 -6.37 -5.10
C GLU A 47 9.21 -6.29 -5.47
N ARG A 48 8.55 -7.44 -5.57
CA ARG A 48 7.10 -7.50 -5.77
C ARG A 48 6.48 -8.14 -4.54
N ARG A 49 5.39 -7.56 -4.07
CA ARG A 49 4.75 -8.00 -2.83
C ARG A 49 3.24 -8.05 -3.01
N LEU A 50 2.58 -8.86 -2.20
CA LEU A 50 1.13 -9.00 -2.23
C LEU A 50 0.54 -8.37 -0.97
N TYR A 51 -0.37 -7.43 -1.15
CA TYR A 51 -1.03 -6.74 -0.04
C TYR A 51 -2.50 -7.14 -0.01
N ASP A 52 -2.94 -7.68 1.12
CA ASP A 52 -4.33 -8.13 1.27
C ASP A 52 -5.18 -6.98 1.80
N MET A 53 -6.10 -6.50 0.96
CA MET A 53 -6.98 -5.39 1.35
C MET A 53 -8.21 -5.86 2.13
N ARG A 54 -8.49 -7.15 2.16
CA ARG A 54 -9.75 -7.64 2.76
C ARG A 54 -9.95 -7.20 4.22
N PRO A 55 -8.91 -7.17 5.06
CA PRO A 55 -9.13 -6.71 6.42
C PRO A 55 -9.57 -5.25 6.54
N LEU A 56 -9.30 -4.42 5.52
CA LEU A 56 -9.66 -3.01 5.53
C LEU A 56 -11.02 -2.74 4.88
N LEU A 57 -11.55 -3.67 4.11
CA LEU A 57 -12.76 -3.46 3.33
C LEU A 57 -13.98 -3.77 4.19
N LYS A 58 -14.33 -2.81 5.04
CA LYS A 58 -15.42 -2.96 6.00
C LYS A 58 -16.39 -1.80 5.92
N LYS A 59 -17.67 -2.11 6.16
CA LYS A 59 -18.68 -1.06 6.23
C LYS A 59 -18.36 -0.10 7.36
N GLY A 60 -18.67 1.16 7.15
CA GLY A 60 -18.44 2.20 8.14
C GLY A 60 -17.04 2.77 8.15
N THR A 61 -16.16 2.30 7.27
CA THR A 61 -14.80 2.84 7.13
C THR A 61 -14.70 3.61 5.83
N VAL A 62 -13.58 4.34 5.67
CA VAL A 62 -13.33 5.09 4.44
C VAL A 62 -13.16 4.15 3.24
N PHE A 63 -12.89 2.86 3.49
CA PHE A 63 -12.70 1.90 2.41
C PHE A 63 -14.00 1.22 1.96
N GLU A 64 -15.13 1.56 2.56
CA GLU A 64 -16.40 0.91 2.23
C GLU A 64 -16.73 0.94 0.74
N PRO A 65 -16.52 2.04 -0.02
CA PRO A 65 -16.86 2.06 -1.45
C PRO A 65 -16.10 1.00 -2.24
N PHE A 66 -14.97 0.55 -1.74
CA PHE A 66 -14.09 -0.36 -2.48
C PHE A 66 -14.36 -1.83 -2.16
N ILE A 67 -15.41 -2.10 -1.38
CA ILE A 67 -15.97 -3.46 -1.25
C ILE A 67 -16.50 -3.93 -2.60
N ARG A 68 -16.93 -3.00 -3.45
CA ARG A 68 -17.33 -3.34 -4.81
C ARG A 68 -16.11 -3.45 -5.68
N LEU A 69 -15.97 -4.58 -6.36
CA LEU A 69 -14.77 -4.87 -7.15
C LEU A 69 -14.53 -3.82 -8.24
N GLU A 70 -15.58 -3.35 -8.86
CA GLU A 70 -15.45 -2.34 -9.91
C GLU A 70 -14.83 -1.06 -9.40
N ASN A 71 -15.08 -0.71 -8.14
CA ASN A 71 -14.48 0.47 -7.53
C ASN A 71 -13.06 0.17 -7.07
N PHE A 72 -12.84 -1.01 -6.52
CA PHE A 72 -11.51 -1.45 -6.08
C PHE A 72 -10.50 -1.43 -7.24
N ARG A 73 -10.95 -1.83 -8.43
CA ARG A 73 -10.09 -1.90 -9.60
C ARG A 73 -9.60 -0.54 -10.09
N ARG A 74 -10.16 0.56 -9.59
CA ARG A 74 -9.74 1.90 -10.02
C ARG A 74 -8.55 2.44 -9.26
N VAL A 75 -7.84 1.58 -8.54
CA VAL A 75 -6.66 1.96 -7.78
C VAL A 75 -5.59 2.54 -8.70
N TYR A 76 -4.87 3.53 -8.21
CA TYR A 76 -3.76 4.14 -8.96
C TYR A 76 -2.65 4.52 -7.98
N ILE A 77 -1.50 4.93 -8.51
CA ILE A 77 -0.39 5.41 -7.71
C ILE A 77 -0.40 6.93 -7.82
N ASP A 78 -0.45 7.61 -6.67
CA ASP A 78 -0.51 9.07 -6.67
C ASP A 78 0.91 9.68 -6.68
N GLU A 79 0.95 11.01 -6.59
CA GLU A 79 2.22 11.73 -6.69
C GLU A 79 3.15 11.47 -5.51
N THR A 80 2.66 10.87 -4.43
CA THR A 80 3.49 10.53 -3.27
C THR A 80 3.95 9.08 -3.32
N ASN A 81 3.70 8.39 -4.42
CA ASN A 81 3.98 6.96 -4.61
C ASN A 81 3.20 6.07 -3.64
N SER A 82 2.01 6.53 -3.27
CA SER A 82 1.05 5.75 -2.47
C SER A 82 0.01 5.15 -3.39
N VAL A 83 -0.61 4.04 -2.96
CA VAL A 83 -1.77 3.54 -3.70
C VAL A 83 -2.99 4.35 -3.26
N ALA A 84 -3.84 4.70 -4.20
CA ALA A 84 -4.94 5.61 -3.94
C ALA A 84 -6.17 5.25 -4.75
N TRP A 85 -7.31 5.71 -4.27
CA TRP A 85 -8.59 5.57 -4.96
C TRP A 85 -9.34 6.90 -4.84
N ASP A 86 -10.04 7.27 -5.89
CA ASP A 86 -11.00 8.37 -5.80
C ASP A 86 -12.35 7.78 -5.40
N VAL A 87 -13.00 8.36 -4.40
CA VAL A 87 -14.31 7.91 -3.97
C VAL A 87 -15.31 8.09 -5.11
N ASN A 88 -15.28 9.26 -5.74
CA ASN A 88 -16.06 9.53 -6.93
C ASN A 88 -15.10 9.86 -8.07
N PRO A 89 -15.02 9.03 -9.10
CA PRO A 89 -14.06 9.25 -10.18
C PRO A 89 -14.35 10.50 -11.02
N ASN A 90 -15.53 11.08 -10.88
CA ASN A 90 -15.88 12.30 -11.61
C ASN A 90 -15.51 13.58 -10.85
N ILE A 91 -14.98 13.46 -9.63
CA ILE A 91 -14.57 14.60 -8.83
C ILE A 91 -13.04 14.65 -8.82
N ASP A 92 -12.51 15.85 -9.03
CA ASP A 92 -11.04 16.03 -9.06
C ASP A 92 -10.50 16.03 -7.62
N SER A 93 -9.78 14.98 -7.27
CA SER A 93 -9.22 14.85 -5.93
C SER A 93 -8.13 15.86 -5.63
N ASN A 94 -7.56 16.50 -6.67
CA ASN A 94 -6.62 17.59 -6.45
C ASN A 94 -7.30 18.84 -5.93
N LYS A 95 -8.61 18.99 -6.20
CA LYS A 95 -9.40 20.11 -5.71
C LYS A 95 -10.16 19.76 -4.44
N PHE A 96 -10.51 18.49 -4.25
CA PHE A 96 -11.31 18.03 -3.13
C PHE A 96 -10.57 16.87 -2.48
N TRP A 97 -9.69 17.19 -1.54
CA TRP A 97 -8.78 16.21 -0.93
C TRP A 97 -9.53 15.04 -0.27
N ASN A 98 -10.75 15.30 0.24
CA ASN A 98 -11.52 14.26 0.92
C ASN A 98 -12.14 13.25 -0.06
N ASN A 99 -11.95 13.46 -1.35
CA ASN A 99 -12.37 12.49 -2.36
C ASN A 99 -11.33 11.40 -2.60
N LYS A 100 -10.14 11.53 -2.01
CA LYS A 100 -9.07 10.55 -2.20
C LYS A 100 -8.86 9.75 -0.93
N VAL A 101 -8.78 8.41 -1.07
CA VAL A 101 -8.41 7.51 0.00
C VAL A 101 -7.10 6.85 -0.42
N ASP A 102 -6.11 6.83 0.46
CA ASP A 102 -4.81 6.29 0.10
C ASP A 102 -4.18 5.48 1.22
N LEU A 103 -3.17 4.70 0.84
CA LEU A 103 -2.33 3.95 1.76
C LEU A 103 -0.89 4.26 1.42
N CYS A 104 -0.11 4.70 2.40
CA CYS A 104 1.27 5.08 2.15
C CYS A 104 2.13 3.86 1.80
N SER A 105 3.20 4.11 1.06
CA SER A 105 4.06 3.04 0.59
C SER A 105 4.73 2.28 1.74
N ASP A 106 5.02 2.95 2.85
CA ASP A 106 5.65 2.31 4.00
C ASP A 106 4.75 1.24 4.59
N SER A 107 3.47 1.57 4.84
CA SER A 107 2.50 0.62 5.36
C SER A 107 2.28 -0.53 4.40
N CYS A 108 2.21 -0.21 3.12
CA CYS A 108 1.99 -1.24 2.10
C CYS A 108 3.16 -2.23 2.07
N TYR A 109 4.39 -1.75 2.23
CA TYR A 109 5.52 -2.66 2.25
C TYR A 109 5.51 -3.51 3.52
N ILE A 110 5.36 -2.87 4.67
CA ILE A 110 5.46 -3.55 5.96
C ILE A 110 4.37 -4.62 6.11
N ASP A 111 3.15 -4.31 5.68
CA ASP A 111 2.00 -5.19 5.89
C ASP A 111 1.76 -6.18 4.74
N SER A 112 2.55 -6.12 3.70
CA SER A 112 2.43 -7.05 2.58
C SER A 112 3.39 -8.24 2.78
N VAL A 113 3.24 -9.26 1.92
CA VAL A 113 4.13 -10.41 1.95
C VAL A 113 4.85 -10.49 0.61
N PRO A 114 6.10 -10.96 0.58
CA PRO A 114 6.80 -11.10 -0.68
C PRO A 114 6.10 -12.09 -1.60
N LEU A 115 6.03 -11.76 -2.88
CA LEU A 115 5.63 -12.75 -3.87
C LEU A 115 6.84 -13.63 -4.09
N GLY A 116 6.71 -14.90 -3.80
CA GLY A 116 7.81 -15.81 -3.97
C GLY A 116 8.11 -16.01 -5.43
N GLU A 117 9.38 -16.01 -5.74
CA GLU A 117 9.73 -16.29 -7.10
C GLU A 117 9.40 -17.69 -7.46
N ASN A 118 9.19 -18.52 -6.48
CA ASN A 118 8.74 -19.83 -6.74
C ASN A 118 7.28 -19.91 -6.92
N ASN A 119 6.68 -18.82 -6.85
CA ASN A 119 5.34 -18.83 -7.09
C ASN A 119 5.07 -19.26 -8.37
N ASN A 120 5.86 -19.36 -8.80
CA ASN A 120 5.57 -19.74 -9.81
C ASN A 120 5.01 -20.64 -9.87
N ASP A 121 5.04 -20.55 -9.50
CA ASP A 121 4.49 -21.40 -9.33
C ASP A 121 3.58 -21.10 -9.42
#